data_9e794ff388b10c7ee2fe943d56403950
#
_entry.id   9e794ff388b10c7ee2fe943d56403950
#
_cell.length_a   1.000
_cell.length_b   1.000
_cell.length_c   1.000
_cell.angle_alpha   90.00
_cell.angle_beta   90.00
_cell.angle_gamma   90.00
#
_symmetry.space_group_name_H-M   'P 1'
#
loop_
_entity.id
_entity.type
_entity.pdbx_description
1 polymer ?
#
loop_
_entity_poly.entity_id
_entity_poly.type
_entity_poly.pdbx_seq_one_letter_code
_entity_poly.pdbx_strand_id
1 'polypeptide(L)'
;MAGPYVNVENNAGWAGSTFAGSATDLHLGYEGGNDVAGFYLQAGPTYVQPNGVEGETILTGKLGGSVKASDKLSIYGELSAAFDDVNGYGSKVGAKYSF
;
A
#
# COMPACT_ATOMS: atom_id res chain seq x y z
N MET A 1 18.85 -5.96 0.93
CA MET A 1 19.24 -4.87 1.84
C MET A 1 18.05 -4.48 2.70
N ALA A 2 18.27 -4.19 3.95
CA ALA A 2 17.21 -3.84 4.89
C ALA A 2 17.35 -2.38 5.31
N GLY A 3 16.22 -1.71 5.53
CA GLY A 3 16.28 -0.34 6.01
C GLY A 3 14.90 0.29 6.16
N PRO A 4 14.84 1.36 6.95
CA PRO A 4 13.61 2.14 7.08
C PRO A 4 13.40 3.03 5.86
N TYR A 5 12.13 3.37 5.60
CA TYR A 5 11.80 4.30 4.52
C TYR A 5 10.54 5.09 4.85
N VAL A 6 10.34 6.16 4.11
CA VAL A 6 9.12 6.96 4.17
C VAL A 6 8.46 6.89 2.80
N ASN A 7 7.17 6.63 2.78
CA ASN A 7 6.39 6.59 1.55
C ASN A 7 5.27 7.64 1.63
N VAL A 8 5.18 8.48 0.61
CA VAL A 8 4.12 9.46 0.47
C VAL A 8 3.42 9.19 -0.86
N GLU A 9 2.11 8.99 -0.80
CA GLU A 9 1.33 8.66 -1.99
C GLU A 9 0.02 9.42 -1.97
N ASN A 10 -0.36 9.97 -3.10
CA ASN A 10 -1.65 10.62 -3.28
C ASN A 10 -2.41 9.91 -4.39
N ASN A 11 -3.64 9.54 -4.08
CA ASN A 11 -4.54 8.92 -5.04
C ASN A 11 -5.78 9.79 -5.17
N ALA A 12 -6.12 10.15 -6.39
CA ALA A 12 -7.29 10.96 -6.68
C ALA A 12 -8.14 10.27 -7.73
N GLY A 13 -9.45 10.43 -7.62
CA GLY A 13 -10.39 9.81 -8.54
C GLY A 13 -11.35 10.82 -9.12
N TRP A 14 -11.78 10.56 -10.34
CA TRP A 14 -12.78 11.36 -11.04
C TRP A 14 -13.85 10.44 -11.62
N ALA A 15 -15.08 10.94 -11.64
CA ALA A 15 -16.18 10.31 -12.35
C ALA A 15 -16.52 11.24 -13.53
N GLY A 16 -16.10 10.86 -14.74
CA GLY A 16 -16.18 11.75 -15.89
C GLY A 16 -15.26 12.95 -15.68
N SER A 17 -15.80 14.17 -15.72
CA SER A 17 -15.05 15.39 -15.46
C SER A 17 -15.22 15.91 -14.03
N THR A 18 -15.92 15.16 -13.16
CA THR A 18 -16.18 15.55 -11.78
C THR A 18 -15.21 14.89 -10.83
N PHE A 19 -14.54 15.69 -10.02
CA PHE A 19 -13.63 15.18 -8.99
C PHE A 19 -14.41 14.38 -7.93
N ALA A 20 -14.06 13.13 -7.72
CA ALA A 20 -14.76 12.24 -6.79
C ALA A 20 -14.14 12.24 -5.39
N GLY A 21 -12.85 12.52 -5.27
CA GLY A 21 -12.18 12.56 -3.97
C GLY A 21 -10.70 12.23 -4.10
N SER A 22 -9.99 12.36 -2.99
CA SER A 22 -8.57 12.01 -2.96
C SER A 22 -8.20 11.40 -1.61
N ALA A 23 -7.09 10.67 -1.60
CA ALA A 23 -6.52 10.12 -0.38
C ALA A 23 -5.00 10.32 -0.44
N THR A 24 -4.43 10.78 0.67
CA THR A 24 -2.99 10.98 0.79
C THR A 24 -2.47 10.12 1.94
N ASP A 25 -1.55 9.23 1.61
CA ASP A 25 -0.93 8.34 2.58
C ASP A 25 0.45 8.87 2.96
N LEU A 26 0.73 8.88 4.26
CA LEU A 26 2.07 9.13 4.76
C LEU A 26 2.45 7.96 5.66
N HIS A 27 3.33 7.11 5.16
CA HIS A 27 3.71 5.89 5.85
C HIS A 27 5.19 5.88 6.19
N LEU A 28 5.49 5.39 7.39
CA LEU A 28 6.83 4.99 7.77
C LEU A 28 6.91 3.48 7.64
N GLY A 29 7.97 2.99 7.04
CA GLY A 29 8.09 1.57 6.79
C GLY A 29 9.50 1.05 6.98
N TYR A 30 9.59 -0.25 6.90
CA TYR A 30 10.85 -0.97 6.94
C TYR A 30 10.79 -2.09 5.90
N GLU A 31 11.85 -2.22 5.15
CA GLU A 31 11.93 -3.27 4.14
C GLU A 31 13.24 -4.02 4.29
N GLY A 32 13.23 -5.29 3.88
CA GLY A 32 14.41 -6.13 3.93
C GLY A 32 14.27 -7.31 3.01
N GLY A 33 15.32 -8.11 2.93
CA GLY A 33 15.31 -9.29 2.11
C GLY A 33 16.67 -9.61 1.53
N ASN A 34 16.67 -10.59 0.63
CA ASN A 34 17.86 -11.03 -0.09
C ASN A 34 17.51 -11.21 -1.57
N ASP A 35 18.41 -11.87 -2.32
CA ASP A 35 18.23 -12.06 -3.77
C ASP A 35 17.01 -12.94 -4.13
N VAL A 36 16.51 -13.71 -3.18
CA VAL A 36 15.43 -14.68 -3.42
C VAL A 36 14.11 -14.19 -2.84
N ALA A 37 14.12 -13.52 -1.70
CA ALA A 37 12.92 -13.13 -1.00
C ALA A 37 13.07 -11.74 -0.40
N GLY A 38 11.97 -10.98 -0.40
CA GLY A 38 11.93 -9.66 0.19
C GLY A 38 10.63 -9.46 0.94
N PHE A 39 10.66 -8.53 1.88
CA PHE A 39 9.46 -8.15 2.63
C PHE A 39 9.45 -6.66 2.89
N TYR A 40 8.26 -6.16 3.18
CA TYR A 40 8.12 -4.78 3.66
C TYR A 40 6.93 -4.70 4.60
N LEU A 41 6.99 -3.73 5.51
CA LEU A 41 5.84 -3.35 6.29
C LEU A 41 5.85 -1.83 6.44
N GLN A 42 4.66 -1.24 6.44
CA GLN A 42 4.54 0.19 6.58
C GLN A 42 3.22 0.55 7.25
N ALA A 43 3.21 1.67 7.96
CA ALA A 43 2.01 2.16 8.62
C ALA A 43 2.10 3.67 8.77
N GLY A 44 0.96 4.31 8.88
CA GLY A 44 0.89 5.73 9.08
C GLY A 44 -0.50 6.29 8.78
N PRO A 45 -0.67 7.60 8.92
CA PRO A 45 -1.95 8.24 8.67
C PRO A 45 -2.26 8.33 7.18
N THR A 46 -3.55 8.20 6.87
CA THR A 46 -4.09 8.44 5.54
C THR A 46 -5.14 9.52 5.66
N TYR A 47 -4.96 10.62 4.92
CA TYR A 47 -5.94 11.68 4.86
C TYR A 47 -6.86 11.44 3.67
N VAL A 48 -8.13 11.25 3.95
CA VAL A 48 -9.14 10.98 2.93
C VAL A 48 -10.02 12.21 2.80
N GLN A 49 -10.17 12.71 1.58
CA GLN A 49 -11.01 13.88 1.31
C GLN A 49 -12.01 13.54 0.20
N PRO A 50 -13.23 13.11 0.57
CA PRO A 50 -14.30 12.90 -0.40
C PRO A 50 -14.77 14.22 -1.01
N ASN A 51 -15.31 14.16 -2.21
CA ASN A 51 -15.83 15.35 -2.86
C ASN A 51 -17.05 15.91 -2.12
N GLY A 52 -16.96 17.18 -1.74
CA GLY A 52 -18.09 17.89 -1.10
C GLY A 52 -18.32 17.55 0.36
N VAL A 53 -17.39 16.80 0.98
CA VAL A 53 -17.49 16.37 2.37
C VAL A 53 -16.19 16.71 3.08
N GLU A 54 -16.27 16.97 4.39
CA GLU A 54 -15.09 17.22 5.21
C GLU A 54 -14.16 16.02 5.20
N GLY A 55 -12.84 16.27 5.13
CA GLY A 55 -11.84 15.23 5.13
C GLY A 55 -11.66 14.58 6.49
N GLU A 56 -11.06 13.40 6.48
CA GLU A 56 -10.87 12.60 7.68
C GLU A 56 -9.51 11.92 7.62
N THR A 57 -8.87 11.76 8.78
CA THR A 57 -7.58 11.06 8.89
C THR A 57 -7.81 9.72 9.56
N ILE A 58 -7.35 8.65 8.90
CA ILE A 58 -7.41 7.29 9.44
C ILE A 58 -6.00 6.71 9.49
N LEU A 59 -5.82 5.69 10.33
CA LEU A 59 -4.56 4.97 10.39
C LEU A 59 -4.65 3.77 9.44
N THR A 60 -3.64 3.63 8.58
CA THR A 60 -3.56 2.52 7.64
C THR A 60 -2.21 1.84 7.74
N GLY A 61 -2.15 0.60 7.26
CA GLY A 61 -0.90 -0.13 7.24
C GLY A 61 -0.90 -1.18 6.14
N LYS A 62 0.30 -1.57 5.75
CA LYS A 62 0.52 -2.60 4.73
C LYS A 62 1.67 -3.51 5.15
N LEU A 63 1.53 -4.79 4.86
CA LEU A 63 2.57 -5.78 5.06
C LEU A 63 2.63 -6.63 3.79
N GLY A 64 3.81 -6.73 3.20
CA GLY A 64 3.93 -7.49 1.97
C GLY A 64 5.26 -8.18 1.84
N GLY A 65 5.34 -9.04 0.85
CA GLY A 65 6.57 -9.75 0.55
C GLY A 65 6.53 -10.37 -0.84
N SER A 66 7.69 -10.77 -1.30
CA SER A 66 7.83 -11.45 -2.57
C SER A 66 8.89 -12.54 -2.48
N VAL A 67 8.70 -13.57 -3.30
CA VAL A 67 9.64 -14.67 -3.40
C VAL A 67 9.92 -14.92 -4.88
N LYS A 68 11.19 -15.08 -5.20
CA LYS A 68 11.60 -15.40 -6.56
C LYS A 68 11.50 -16.91 -6.75
N ALA A 69 10.53 -17.35 -7.56
CA ALA A 69 10.30 -18.76 -7.79
C ALA A 69 11.22 -19.33 -8.87
N SER A 70 11.66 -18.49 -9.81
CA SER A 70 12.64 -18.86 -10.83
C SER A 70 13.34 -17.59 -11.29
N ASP A 71 14.26 -17.68 -12.23
CA ASP A 71 14.98 -16.52 -12.76
C ASP A 71 14.05 -15.47 -13.35
N LYS A 72 12.88 -15.88 -13.78
CA LYS A 72 11.94 -14.99 -14.49
C LYS A 72 10.59 -14.85 -13.79
N LEU A 73 10.30 -15.67 -12.79
CA LEU A 73 9.01 -15.68 -12.10
C LEU A 73 9.17 -15.28 -10.64
N SER A 74 8.41 -14.29 -10.23
CA SER A 74 8.31 -13.86 -8.84
C SER A 74 6.87 -13.95 -8.39
N ILE A 75 6.66 -14.35 -7.13
CA ILE A 75 5.34 -14.40 -6.52
C ILE A 75 5.34 -13.38 -5.38
N TYR A 76 4.29 -12.58 -5.29
CA TYR A 76 4.19 -11.56 -4.25
C TYR A 76 2.82 -11.59 -3.59
N GLY A 77 2.80 -11.11 -2.34
CA GLY A 77 1.57 -10.96 -1.59
C GLY A 77 1.61 -9.71 -0.72
N GLU A 78 0.45 -9.14 -0.48
CA GLU A 78 0.33 -7.95 0.34
C GLU A 78 -0.96 -8.03 1.15
N LEU A 79 -0.87 -7.65 2.42
CA LEU A 79 -2.01 -7.46 3.30
C LEU A 79 -2.08 -5.99 3.66
N SER A 80 -3.27 -5.43 3.64
CA SER A 80 -3.49 -4.04 4.03
C SER A 80 -4.61 -3.95 5.05
N ALA A 81 -4.55 -2.92 5.89
CA ALA A 81 -5.54 -2.69 6.91
C ALA A 81 -5.78 -1.19 7.06
N ALA A 82 -7.02 -0.83 7.34
CA ALA A 82 -7.41 0.53 7.67
C ALA A 82 -8.14 0.50 9.00
N PHE A 83 -7.72 1.34 9.94
CA PHE A 83 -8.26 1.38 11.30
C PHE A 83 -9.05 2.68 11.48
N ASP A 84 -10.34 2.55 11.52
CA ASP A 84 -11.30 3.62 11.74
C ASP A 84 -12.39 3.06 12.65
N ASP A 85 -13.56 3.67 12.70
CA ASP A 85 -14.69 3.15 13.49
C ASP A 85 -15.02 1.69 13.11
N VAL A 86 -14.83 1.35 11.83
CA VAL A 86 -14.92 -0.01 11.32
C VAL A 86 -13.60 -0.37 10.67
N ASN A 87 -12.97 -1.42 11.17
CA ASN A 87 -11.69 -1.86 10.60
C ASN A 87 -11.91 -2.52 9.24
N GLY A 88 -11.10 -2.13 8.27
CA GLY A 88 -11.12 -2.71 6.93
C GLY A 88 -9.82 -3.45 6.65
N TYR A 89 -9.92 -4.57 5.95
CA TYR A 89 -8.76 -5.40 5.61
C TYR A 89 -8.80 -5.76 4.13
N GLY A 90 -7.64 -5.81 3.53
CA GLY A 90 -7.52 -6.21 2.14
C GLY A 90 -6.32 -7.12 1.93
N SER A 91 -6.35 -7.88 0.86
CA SER A 91 -5.24 -8.74 0.48
C SER A 91 -5.04 -8.70 -1.03
N LYS A 92 -3.80 -8.91 -1.43
CA LYS A 92 -3.42 -8.96 -2.84
C LYS A 92 -2.37 -10.05 -3.01
N VAL A 93 -2.57 -10.91 -3.97
CA VAL A 93 -1.59 -11.94 -4.35
C VAL A 93 -1.44 -11.91 -5.84
N GLY A 94 -0.21 -11.98 -6.31
CA GLY A 94 0.05 -11.94 -7.74
C GLY A 94 1.35 -12.61 -8.10
N ALA A 95 1.57 -12.73 -9.39
CA ALA A 95 2.80 -13.27 -9.93
C ALA A 95 3.29 -12.35 -11.03
N LYS A 96 4.60 -12.17 -11.09
CA LYS A 96 5.24 -11.35 -12.11
C LYS A 96 6.19 -12.24 -12.91
N TYR A 97 6.00 -12.27 -14.21
CA TYR A 97 6.87 -12.99 -15.11
C TYR A 97 7.63 -11.99 -15.98
N SER A 98 8.94 -12.14 -16.01
CA SER A 98 9.83 -11.25 -16.78
C SER A 98 10.40 -12.01 -17.98
N PHE A 99 10.37 -11.40 -19.13
CA PHE A 99 10.84 -12.01 -20.38
C PHE A 99 12.31 -11.72 -20.66
#